data_50e61803e9f6d4f38afd3652a04f03fe
#
_entry.id   50e61803e9f6d4f38afd3652a04f03fe
#
_cell.length_a   1.000
_cell.length_b   1.000
_cell.length_c   1.000
_cell.angle_alpha   90.00
_cell.angle_beta   90.00
_cell.angle_gamma   90.00
#
_symmetry.space_group_name_H-M   'P 1'
#
loop_
_entity.id
_entity.type
_entity.pdbx_description
1 polymer ?
#
loop_
_entity_poly.entity_id
_entity_poly.type
_entity_poly.pdbx_seq_one_letter_code
_entity_poly.pdbx_strand_id
1 'polypeptide(L)'
;CEASWGSARYNTTMQLAALVTSKYSAQSGKDYSGWCKAQMAMILGNNPKNVNFVVGMDSNSAKYPHHRAASGYSSFDEMKKQTGYSANGHTLVGALVGGPADANFTYTDSVNDYEANEVALDYNAGIVGAAAGLYSIYKTGSIDSTIEGVNGSAVVTTEATQATTASTTRATTTTTKATQATQATTQSSSTSSGGATYSK
;
A
#
# COMPACT_ATOMS: atom_id res chain seq x y z
N CYS A 1 -15.20 0.53 16.34
CA CYS A 1 -14.81 1.49 15.30
C CYS A 1 -15.53 2.80 15.57
N GLU A 2 -14.81 3.87 15.92
CA GLU A 2 -15.42 5.17 16.26
C GLU A 2 -15.50 6.12 15.06
N ALA A 3 -14.90 5.74 13.93
CA ALA A 3 -14.89 6.56 12.73
C ALA A 3 -15.60 5.82 11.60
N SER A 4 -16.63 6.42 11.03
CA SER A 4 -17.32 5.90 9.84
C SER A 4 -16.50 6.11 8.56
N TRP A 5 -15.55 7.04 8.56
CA TRP A 5 -14.70 7.36 7.43
C TRP A 5 -13.26 6.94 7.67
N GLY A 6 -12.75 6.06 6.83
CA GLY A 6 -11.34 5.62 6.88
C GLY A 6 -10.99 4.82 8.14
N SER A 7 -11.89 3.99 8.63
CA SER A 7 -11.71 3.23 9.88
C SER A 7 -10.49 2.31 9.84
N ALA A 8 -10.18 1.72 8.68
CA ALA A 8 -9.02 0.87 8.51
C ALA A 8 -7.70 1.63 8.68
N ARG A 9 -7.61 2.88 8.21
CA ARG A 9 -6.46 3.77 8.43
C ARG A 9 -6.15 3.94 9.91
N TYR A 10 -7.16 4.30 10.70
CA TYR A 10 -6.99 4.50 12.13
C TYR A 10 -6.61 3.20 12.84
N ASN A 11 -7.26 2.10 12.49
CA ASN A 11 -6.96 0.78 13.06
C ASN A 11 -5.50 0.38 12.80
N THR A 12 -5.01 0.48 11.57
CA THR A 12 -3.64 0.10 11.21
C THR A 12 -2.59 1.05 11.78
N THR A 13 -2.91 2.34 11.92
CA THR A 13 -2.04 3.32 12.60
C THR A 13 -1.93 3.01 14.09
N MET A 14 -3.03 2.64 14.74
CA MET A 14 -3.01 2.19 16.15
C MET A 14 -2.19 0.91 16.32
N GLN A 15 -2.28 -0.04 15.39
CA GLN A 15 -1.43 -1.23 15.41
C GLN A 15 0.06 -0.86 15.36
N LEU A 16 0.46 0.04 14.44
CA LEU A 16 1.83 0.51 14.36
C LEU A 16 2.29 1.14 15.68
N ALA A 17 1.49 2.04 16.26
CA ALA A 17 1.80 2.68 17.53
C ALA A 17 1.93 1.65 18.67
N ALA A 18 1.04 0.67 18.73
CA ALA A 18 1.05 -0.40 19.73
C ALA A 18 2.30 -1.30 19.58
N LEU A 19 2.71 -1.64 18.36
CA LEU A 19 3.93 -2.43 18.11
C LEU A 19 5.20 -1.65 18.49
N VAL A 20 5.25 -0.36 18.18
CA VAL A 20 6.35 0.52 18.61
C VAL A 20 6.39 0.58 20.13
N THR A 21 5.25 0.76 20.79
CA THR A 21 5.15 0.76 22.25
C THR A 21 5.63 -0.57 22.84
N SER A 22 5.19 -1.71 22.32
CA SER A 22 5.64 -3.02 22.78
C SER A 22 7.15 -3.18 22.67
N LYS A 23 7.76 -2.65 21.60
CA LYS A 23 9.21 -2.77 21.40
C LYS A 23 10.02 -1.87 22.33
N TYR A 24 9.56 -0.66 22.58
CA TYR A 24 10.36 0.36 23.30
C TYR A 24 9.92 0.55 24.75
N SER A 25 8.75 0.07 25.14
CA SER A 25 8.29 0.13 26.53
C SER A 25 8.70 -1.13 27.34
N ALA A 26 9.93 -1.57 27.20
CA ALA A 26 10.48 -2.68 27.99
C ALA A 26 10.25 -2.51 29.51
N GLN A 27 10.02 -1.30 29.96
CA GLN A 27 9.72 -0.96 31.35
C GLN A 27 8.26 -1.15 31.74
N SER A 28 7.32 -1.22 30.80
CA SER A 28 5.88 -1.40 31.10
C SER A 28 5.44 -2.84 31.11
N GLY A 29 6.24 -3.77 30.60
CA GLY A 29 5.92 -5.20 30.49
C GLY A 29 4.71 -5.50 29.60
N LYS A 30 4.25 -4.55 28.79
CA LYS A 30 3.07 -4.70 27.94
C LYS A 30 3.47 -5.11 26.53
N ASP A 31 2.98 -6.25 26.08
CA ASP A 31 3.10 -6.73 24.70
C ASP A 31 1.73 -6.67 24.02
N TYR A 32 1.63 -5.85 22.98
CA TYR A 32 0.43 -5.69 22.18
C TYR A 32 0.49 -6.47 20.84
N SER A 33 1.53 -7.27 20.61
CA SER A 33 1.73 -7.95 19.32
C SER A 33 0.59 -8.91 18.98
N GLY A 34 0.07 -9.64 19.97
CA GLY A 34 -1.08 -10.53 19.80
C GLY A 34 -2.36 -9.78 19.38
N TRP A 35 -2.62 -8.61 20.00
CA TRP A 35 -3.73 -7.76 19.60
C TRP A 35 -3.55 -7.22 18.19
N CYS A 36 -2.35 -6.74 17.84
CA CYS A 36 -2.05 -6.24 16.50
C CYS A 36 -2.22 -7.34 15.44
N LYS A 37 -1.78 -8.56 15.74
CA LYS A 37 -1.95 -9.73 14.89
C LYS A 37 -3.44 -10.00 14.61
N ALA A 38 -4.29 -9.99 15.62
CA ALA A 38 -5.73 -10.19 15.48
C ALA A 38 -6.38 -9.05 14.66
N GLN A 39 -5.99 -7.80 14.91
CA GLN A 39 -6.51 -6.66 14.15
C GLN A 39 -6.06 -6.71 12.68
N MET A 40 -4.81 -7.07 12.40
CA MET A 40 -4.33 -7.25 11.04
C MET A 40 -5.10 -8.36 10.32
N ALA A 41 -5.37 -9.47 10.99
CA ALA A 41 -6.20 -10.53 10.43
C ALA A 41 -7.59 -10.03 10.01
N MET A 42 -8.23 -9.18 10.83
CA MET A 42 -9.52 -8.57 10.48
C MET A 42 -9.43 -7.67 9.25
N ILE A 43 -8.35 -6.89 9.11
CA ILE A 43 -8.11 -6.06 7.91
C ILE A 43 -7.93 -6.94 6.67
N LEU A 44 -7.26 -8.07 6.82
CA LEU A 44 -6.93 -8.99 5.72
C LEU A 44 -8.02 -10.05 5.42
N GLY A 45 -9.25 -9.86 5.91
CA GLY A 45 -10.41 -10.66 5.52
C GLY A 45 -10.99 -11.56 6.61
N ASN A 46 -10.31 -11.76 7.76
CA ASN A 46 -10.92 -12.48 8.88
C ASN A 46 -11.91 -11.59 9.63
N ASN A 47 -12.97 -11.24 8.96
CA ASN A 47 -14.04 -10.40 9.49
C ASN A 47 -15.41 -10.95 9.04
N PRO A 48 -16.52 -10.50 9.64
CA PRO A 48 -17.85 -11.04 9.37
C PRO A 48 -18.31 -10.95 7.90
N LYS A 49 -17.68 -10.10 7.09
CA LYS A 49 -17.98 -9.93 5.66
C LYS A 49 -17.01 -10.67 4.75
N ASN A 50 -15.95 -11.26 5.31
CA ASN A 50 -14.89 -11.92 4.56
C ASN A 50 -14.30 -11.01 3.46
N VAL A 51 -14.14 -9.73 3.75
CA VAL A 51 -13.57 -8.73 2.82
C VAL A 51 -12.16 -8.41 3.25
N ASN A 52 -11.21 -8.57 2.35
CA ASN A 52 -9.86 -8.05 2.50
C ASN A 52 -9.84 -6.58 2.05
N PHE A 53 -9.52 -5.68 2.98
CA PHE A 53 -9.50 -4.23 2.72
C PHE A 53 -8.22 -3.77 2.01
N VAL A 54 -7.30 -4.68 1.67
CA VAL A 54 -6.13 -4.39 0.84
C VAL A 54 -6.38 -4.87 -0.58
N VAL A 55 -6.39 -3.93 -1.51
CA VAL A 55 -6.73 -4.18 -2.93
C VAL A 55 -5.76 -5.16 -3.56
N GLY A 56 -6.29 -6.15 -4.28
CA GLY A 56 -5.51 -7.04 -5.13
C GLY A 56 -4.67 -8.10 -4.42
N MET A 57 -4.89 -8.34 -3.13
CA MET A 57 -4.19 -9.41 -2.40
C MET A 57 -4.78 -10.80 -2.65
N ASP A 58 -6.11 -10.89 -2.75
CA ASP A 58 -6.81 -12.15 -2.95
C ASP A 58 -8.16 -11.93 -3.68
N SER A 59 -8.93 -13.00 -3.87
CA SER A 59 -10.23 -12.95 -4.54
C SER A 59 -11.30 -12.16 -3.79
N ASN A 60 -11.14 -12.00 -2.48
CA ASN A 60 -12.07 -11.30 -1.59
C ASN A 60 -11.64 -9.85 -1.32
N SER A 61 -10.55 -9.42 -1.94
CA SER A 61 -10.07 -8.04 -1.80
C SER A 61 -11.04 -7.02 -2.37
N ALA A 62 -11.10 -5.85 -1.75
CA ALA A 62 -11.74 -4.67 -2.30
C ALA A 62 -11.22 -4.40 -3.72
N LYS A 63 -12.12 -4.01 -4.64
CA LYS A 63 -11.83 -3.91 -6.10
C LYS A 63 -11.94 -2.50 -6.62
N TYR A 64 -12.78 -1.67 -6.00
CA TYR A 64 -13.19 -0.39 -6.55
C TYR A 64 -12.85 0.80 -5.63
N PRO A 65 -11.55 1.01 -5.30
CA PRO A 65 -11.14 2.20 -4.57
C PRO A 65 -11.69 3.48 -5.17
N HIS A 66 -12.05 4.45 -4.31
CA HIS A 66 -12.47 5.79 -4.72
C HIS A 66 -11.24 6.58 -5.24
N HIS A 67 -10.81 6.26 -6.46
CA HIS A 67 -9.62 6.85 -7.08
C HIS A 67 -9.87 7.11 -8.57
N ARG A 68 -10.05 8.39 -8.95
CA ARG A 68 -10.44 8.76 -10.31
C ARG A 68 -9.50 8.20 -11.39
N ALA A 69 -8.19 8.39 -11.24
CA ALA A 69 -7.24 7.93 -12.26
C ALA A 69 -7.25 6.40 -12.40
N ALA A 70 -7.31 5.66 -11.30
CA ALA A 70 -7.38 4.20 -11.33
C ALA A 70 -8.71 3.68 -11.86
N SER A 71 -9.80 4.40 -11.65
CA SER A 71 -11.14 3.99 -12.11
C SER A 71 -11.29 4.02 -13.64
N GLY A 72 -10.40 4.74 -14.33
CA GLY A 72 -10.41 4.86 -15.79
C GLY A 72 -11.50 5.80 -16.34
N TYR A 73 -12.18 6.57 -15.48
CA TYR A 73 -13.12 7.60 -15.90
C TYR A 73 -12.40 8.93 -16.18
N SER A 74 -12.89 9.68 -17.15
CA SER A 74 -12.26 10.94 -17.58
C SER A 74 -12.48 12.07 -16.58
N SER A 75 -13.57 12.02 -15.81
CA SER A 75 -13.93 13.05 -14.83
C SER A 75 -14.41 12.44 -13.50
N PHE A 76 -14.36 13.27 -12.45
CA PHE A 76 -14.92 12.94 -11.14
C PHE A 76 -16.43 12.77 -11.20
N ASP A 77 -17.09 13.58 -12.02
CA ASP A 77 -18.55 13.56 -12.14
C ASP A 77 -19.07 12.31 -12.84
N GLU A 78 -18.28 11.74 -13.75
CA GLU A 78 -18.58 10.43 -14.32
C GLU A 78 -18.36 9.33 -13.29
N MET A 79 -17.22 9.33 -12.61
CA MET A 79 -16.89 8.32 -11.62
C MET A 79 -17.92 8.24 -10.50
N LYS A 80 -18.38 9.38 -9.97
CA LYS A 80 -19.38 9.42 -8.87
C LYS A 80 -20.75 8.83 -9.22
N LYS A 81 -21.04 8.61 -10.49
CA LYS A 81 -22.29 7.98 -10.94
C LYS A 81 -22.19 6.47 -11.07
N GLN A 82 -21.01 5.92 -10.83
CA GLN A 82 -20.71 4.52 -11.04
C GLN A 82 -20.49 3.79 -9.72
N THR A 83 -20.61 2.48 -9.76
CA THR A 83 -20.27 1.60 -8.63
C THR A 83 -18.94 0.88 -8.83
N GLY A 84 -18.57 0.58 -10.06
CA GLY A 84 -17.34 -0.10 -10.44
C GLY A 84 -16.41 0.75 -11.30
N TYR A 85 -15.30 0.18 -11.73
CA TYR A 85 -14.34 0.79 -12.63
C TYR A 85 -14.80 0.65 -14.10
N SER A 86 -14.33 1.55 -14.95
CA SER A 86 -14.50 1.45 -16.40
C SER A 86 -13.62 0.34 -16.98
N ALA A 87 -13.81 0.03 -18.27
CA ALA A 87 -12.95 -0.93 -18.99
C ALA A 87 -11.47 -0.50 -19.04
N ASN A 88 -11.19 0.79 -18.85
CA ASN A 88 -9.83 1.34 -18.78
C ASN A 88 -9.32 1.48 -17.34
N GLY A 89 -10.01 0.90 -16.37
CA GLY A 89 -9.62 0.93 -14.97
C GLY A 89 -8.42 0.05 -14.67
N HIS A 90 -7.67 0.40 -13.64
CA HIS A 90 -6.47 -0.30 -13.20
C HIS A 90 -6.57 -0.65 -11.71
N THR A 91 -6.23 -1.88 -11.36
CA THR A 91 -6.18 -2.33 -9.98
C THR A 91 -5.04 -1.65 -9.23
N LEU A 92 -5.35 -0.98 -8.12
CA LEU A 92 -4.35 -0.40 -7.22
C LEU A 92 -3.87 -1.43 -6.20
N VAL A 93 -3.07 -2.38 -6.65
CA VAL A 93 -2.58 -3.48 -5.80
C VAL A 93 -1.84 -2.93 -4.57
N GLY A 94 -2.21 -3.42 -3.40
CA GLY A 94 -1.60 -3.02 -2.12
C GLY A 94 -2.19 -1.75 -1.49
N ALA A 95 -3.16 -1.09 -2.12
CA ALA A 95 -3.81 0.06 -1.52
C ALA A 95 -4.79 -0.37 -0.42
N LEU A 96 -4.69 0.25 0.76
CA LEU A 96 -5.67 0.09 1.83
C LEU A 96 -6.84 1.02 1.59
N VAL A 97 -8.04 0.47 1.46
CA VAL A 97 -9.28 1.26 1.37
C VAL A 97 -9.73 1.75 2.75
N GLY A 98 -10.68 2.68 2.77
CA GLY A 98 -11.21 3.28 4.01
C GLY A 98 -11.69 2.26 5.04
N GLY A 99 -12.27 1.15 4.59
CA GLY A 99 -12.71 0.06 5.47
C GLY A 99 -14.17 0.18 5.91
N PRO A 100 -14.59 -0.63 6.88
CA PRO A 100 -15.98 -0.72 7.29
C PRO A 100 -16.47 0.55 8.01
N ALA A 101 -17.75 0.86 7.82
CA ALA A 101 -18.39 2.04 8.42
C ALA A 101 -18.71 1.85 9.90
N ASP A 102 -18.84 0.61 10.38
CA ASP A 102 -19.29 0.31 11.74
C ASP A 102 -18.69 -1.00 12.28
N ALA A 103 -19.05 -1.35 13.52
CA ALA A 103 -18.64 -2.57 14.19
C ALA A 103 -19.25 -3.86 13.59
N ASN A 104 -20.28 -3.75 12.78
CA ASN A 104 -20.89 -4.89 12.06
C ASN A 104 -20.19 -5.14 10.72
N PHE A 105 -19.11 -4.41 10.45
CA PHE A 105 -18.37 -4.44 9.19
C PHE A 105 -19.24 -4.12 7.97
N THR A 106 -20.16 -3.15 8.14
CA THR A 106 -20.91 -2.63 6.99
C THR A 106 -19.93 -2.01 6.00
N TYR A 107 -19.90 -2.56 4.78
CA TYR A 107 -18.99 -2.17 3.72
C TYR A 107 -19.63 -2.40 2.35
N THR A 108 -19.49 -1.44 1.47
CA THR A 108 -19.89 -1.53 0.07
C THR A 108 -18.67 -1.27 -0.81
N ASP A 109 -18.28 -2.25 -1.62
CA ASP A 109 -17.17 -2.09 -2.57
C ASP A 109 -17.65 -1.30 -3.79
N SER A 110 -17.52 0.01 -3.71
CA SER A 110 -18.04 0.91 -4.74
C SER A 110 -17.17 2.15 -4.91
N VAL A 111 -16.82 2.46 -6.17
CA VAL A 111 -15.99 3.61 -6.51
C VAL A 111 -16.59 4.95 -6.12
N ASN A 112 -17.91 5.06 -5.97
CA ASN A 112 -18.56 6.30 -5.54
C ASN A 112 -18.70 6.45 -4.03
N ASP A 113 -18.45 5.39 -3.27
CA ASP A 113 -18.45 5.44 -1.80
C ASP A 113 -17.04 5.85 -1.32
N TYR A 114 -16.84 7.14 -1.16
CA TYR A 114 -15.54 7.69 -0.73
C TYR A 114 -15.23 7.41 0.75
N GLU A 115 -16.23 7.26 1.60
CA GLU A 115 -16.01 7.03 3.03
C GLU A 115 -15.38 5.67 3.29
N ALA A 116 -15.87 4.64 2.61
CA ALA A 116 -15.38 3.27 2.77
C ALA A 116 -14.26 2.88 1.80
N ASN A 117 -14.15 3.55 0.64
CA ASN A 117 -13.25 3.13 -0.44
C ASN A 117 -12.16 4.16 -0.81
N GLU A 118 -12.06 5.29 -0.11
CA GLU A 118 -10.94 6.21 -0.33
C GLU A 118 -9.60 5.52 -0.06
N VAL A 119 -8.59 5.87 -0.85
CA VAL A 119 -7.20 5.42 -0.71
C VAL A 119 -6.28 6.62 -0.72
N ALA A 120 -5.27 6.62 0.14
CA ALA A 120 -4.28 7.68 0.22
C ALA A 120 -2.96 7.17 0.80
N LEU A 121 -1.90 7.96 0.68
CA LEU A 121 -0.59 7.59 1.22
C LEU A 121 -0.61 7.43 2.74
N ASP A 122 -1.35 8.28 3.44
CA ASP A 122 -1.52 8.19 4.89
C ASP A 122 -2.33 6.94 5.31
N TYR A 123 -3.25 6.45 4.48
CA TYR A 123 -3.95 5.20 4.73
C TYR A 123 -2.97 4.02 4.74
N ASN A 124 -2.07 3.99 3.78
CA ASN A 124 -1.07 2.93 3.67
C ASN A 124 0.07 3.03 4.68
N ALA A 125 0.38 4.21 5.20
CA ALA A 125 1.50 4.39 6.13
C ALA A 125 1.36 3.49 7.37
N GLY A 126 0.17 3.44 7.97
CA GLY A 126 -0.11 2.62 9.15
C GLY A 126 0.05 1.13 8.88
N ILE A 127 -0.57 0.63 7.82
CA ILE A 127 -0.54 -0.82 7.52
C ILE A 127 0.86 -1.31 7.14
N VAL A 128 1.63 -0.53 6.39
CA VAL A 128 3.00 -0.88 6.01
C VAL A 128 3.87 -0.99 7.27
N GLY A 129 3.79 -0.02 8.17
CA GLY A 129 4.53 -0.06 9.42
C GLY A 129 4.10 -1.19 10.35
N ALA A 130 2.79 -1.43 10.48
CA ALA A 130 2.25 -2.51 11.30
C ALA A 130 2.64 -3.89 10.74
N ALA A 131 2.54 -4.11 9.44
CA ALA A 131 2.95 -5.34 8.79
C ALA A 131 4.45 -5.62 8.96
N ALA A 132 5.29 -4.60 8.77
CA ALA A 132 6.73 -4.71 9.00
C ALA A 132 7.06 -5.04 10.47
N GLY A 133 6.35 -4.41 11.41
CA GLY A 133 6.49 -4.69 12.84
C GLY A 133 6.11 -6.12 13.20
N LEU A 134 4.96 -6.60 12.72
CA LEU A 134 4.53 -7.98 12.91
C LEU A 134 5.49 -8.98 12.28
N TYR A 135 5.95 -8.72 11.06
CA TYR A 135 6.96 -9.55 10.40
C TYR A 135 8.25 -9.64 11.22
N SER A 136 8.72 -8.50 11.75
CA SER A 136 9.93 -8.47 12.59
C SER A 136 9.79 -9.31 13.87
N ILE A 137 8.60 -9.32 14.47
CA ILE A 137 8.32 -10.05 15.71
C ILE A 137 8.22 -11.55 15.45
N TYR A 138 7.41 -11.94 14.47
CA TYR A 138 7.14 -13.35 14.20
C TYR A 138 8.17 -14.00 13.28
N LYS A 139 9.01 -13.22 12.59
CA LYS A 139 10.14 -13.66 11.72
C LYS A 139 9.81 -14.79 10.75
N THR A 140 8.57 -14.92 10.38
CA THR A 140 8.11 -15.94 9.46
C THR A 140 7.83 -15.25 8.13
N GLY A 141 8.61 -15.53 7.11
CA GLY A 141 8.30 -15.14 5.73
C GLY A 141 7.12 -15.94 5.17
N SER A 142 6.51 -16.82 5.97
CA SER A 142 5.24 -17.48 5.73
C SER A 142 4.19 -16.89 6.66
N ILE A 143 2.98 -16.71 6.18
CA ILE A 143 1.82 -16.48 7.01
C ILE A 143 1.76 -17.68 7.96
N ASP A 144 1.99 -17.43 9.23
CA ASP A 144 1.81 -18.45 10.26
C ASP A 144 0.36 -18.90 10.19
N SER A 145 0.14 -20.15 9.79
CA SER A 145 -1.20 -20.76 9.71
C SER A 145 -1.88 -20.85 11.08
N THR A 146 -1.14 -20.60 12.17
CA THR A 146 -1.65 -20.48 13.53
C THR A 146 -2.20 -19.09 13.85
N ILE A 147 -2.10 -18.12 12.94
CA ILE A 147 -2.83 -16.86 13.09
C ILE A 147 -4.30 -17.18 12.91
N GLU A 148 -4.98 -17.30 14.04
CA GLU A 148 -6.42 -17.48 14.06
C GLU A 148 -7.07 -16.41 13.18
N GLY A 149 -7.66 -16.84 12.06
CA GLY A 149 -8.36 -15.99 11.11
C GLY A 149 -7.59 -15.45 9.91
N VAL A 150 -6.36 -15.79 9.69
CA VAL A 150 -5.76 -15.65 8.36
C VAL A 150 -6.00 -16.95 7.61
N ASN A 151 -7.01 -16.97 6.76
CA ASN A 151 -7.20 -18.10 5.84
C ASN A 151 -5.95 -18.23 4.99
N GLY A 152 -5.14 -19.25 5.30
CA GLY A 152 -3.87 -19.51 4.64
C GLY A 152 -4.05 -19.98 3.20
N SER A 153 -4.52 -19.12 2.33
CA SER A 153 -4.32 -19.26 0.89
C SER A 153 -3.02 -18.58 0.55
N ALA A 154 -1.98 -19.39 0.54
CA ALA A 154 -0.63 -18.99 0.15
C ALA A 154 -0.63 -18.26 -1.20
N VAL A 155 -0.39 -16.97 -1.20
CA VAL A 155 -0.11 -16.20 -2.41
C VAL A 155 1.24 -15.46 -2.34
N VAL A 156 1.99 -15.55 -1.24
CA VAL A 156 3.18 -14.71 -1.05
C VAL A 156 4.53 -15.41 -1.31
N THR A 157 4.55 -16.70 -1.62
CA THR A 157 5.83 -17.41 -1.80
C THR A 157 6.44 -17.32 -3.19
N THR A 158 5.75 -16.76 -4.19
CA THR A 158 6.29 -16.68 -5.56
C THR A 158 7.01 -15.37 -5.91
N GLU A 159 6.70 -14.26 -5.25
CA GLU A 159 7.34 -12.98 -5.59
C GLU A 159 8.69 -12.76 -4.89
N ALA A 160 8.88 -13.30 -3.69
CA ALA A 160 10.17 -13.19 -3.00
C ALA A 160 11.29 -13.96 -3.71
N THR A 161 10.96 -15.05 -4.41
CA THR A 161 11.94 -15.87 -5.16
C THR A 161 12.32 -15.20 -6.49
N GLN A 162 11.43 -14.42 -7.10
CA GLN A 162 11.75 -13.68 -8.34
C GLN A 162 12.62 -12.45 -8.08
N ALA A 163 12.47 -11.77 -6.96
CA ALA A 163 13.29 -10.61 -6.61
C ALA A 163 14.77 -11.02 -6.34
N THR A 164 14.99 -12.20 -5.77
CA THR A 164 16.35 -12.69 -5.48
C THR A 164 17.07 -13.15 -6.76
N THR A 165 16.35 -13.70 -7.73
CA THR A 165 16.92 -14.16 -9.00
C THR A 165 17.27 -12.99 -9.93
N ALA A 166 16.49 -11.91 -9.91
CA ALA A 166 16.75 -10.71 -10.71
C ALA A 166 17.98 -9.91 -10.22
N SER A 167 18.26 -9.95 -8.91
CA SER A 167 19.45 -9.27 -8.36
C SER A 167 20.76 -9.96 -8.67
N THR A 168 20.75 -11.29 -8.85
CA THR A 168 21.98 -12.06 -9.12
C THR A 168 22.40 -12.00 -10.58
N THR A 169 21.47 -11.73 -11.50
CA THR A 169 21.75 -11.69 -12.95
C THR A 169 22.28 -10.32 -13.41
N ARG A 170 22.16 -9.27 -12.59
CA ARG A 170 22.62 -7.91 -12.93
C ARG A 170 24.07 -7.64 -12.54
N ALA A 171 24.74 -8.53 -11.85
CA ALA A 171 26.11 -8.34 -11.36
C ALA A 171 27.20 -8.91 -12.26
N THR A 172 26.90 -9.57 -13.39
CA THR A 172 27.91 -10.30 -14.17
C THR A 172 28.15 -9.78 -15.58
N THR A 173 27.70 -8.56 -15.94
CA THR A 173 27.98 -8.04 -17.28
C THR A 173 28.41 -6.57 -17.25
N THR A 174 29.57 -6.30 -16.63
CA THR A 174 30.31 -5.07 -16.94
C THR A 174 31.81 -5.26 -16.63
N THR A 175 32.52 -5.96 -17.47
CA THR A 175 33.94 -5.74 -17.67
C THR A 175 34.29 -6.21 -19.07
N THR A 176 34.42 -5.32 -20.00
CA THR A 176 35.40 -5.21 -21.07
C THR A 176 34.94 -4.18 -22.12
N LYS A 177 35.53 -3.04 -22.15
CA LYS A 177 36.35 -2.44 -23.19
C LYS A 177 36.35 -0.91 -23.06
N ALA A 178 37.38 -0.45 -22.43
CA ALA A 178 37.93 0.87 -22.72
C ALA A 178 38.87 0.70 -23.94
N THR A 179 38.77 1.56 -24.93
CA THR A 179 39.90 2.13 -25.68
C THR A 179 39.43 3.13 -26.73
N GLN A 180 39.94 4.35 -26.58
CA GLN A 180 40.27 5.40 -27.56
C GLN A 180 39.16 6.00 -28.47
N ALA A 181 38.98 7.30 -28.42
CA ALA A 181 39.70 8.23 -29.27
C ALA A 181 39.37 9.70 -28.91
N THR A 182 40.44 10.46 -28.98
CA THR A 182 40.71 11.86 -28.74
C THR A 182 40.15 12.80 -29.89
N GLN A 183 40.08 14.11 -29.55
CA GLN A 183 40.07 15.33 -30.39
C GLN A 183 38.66 15.95 -30.60
N ALA A 184 38.47 17.14 -30.28
CA ALA A 184 39.07 18.44 -30.23
C ALA A 184 38.11 19.48 -30.85
N THR A 185 38.09 20.61 -30.22
CA THR A 185 37.96 22.00 -30.72
C THR A 185 36.59 22.65 -30.94
N THR A 186 36.45 23.72 -30.22
CA THR A 186 36.26 25.17 -30.45
C THR A 186 34.86 25.73 -30.46
N GLN A 187 34.70 26.65 -29.47
CA GLN A 187 34.13 28.01 -29.49
C GLN A 187 32.83 28.31 -30.24
N SER A 188 31.86 28.90 -29.59
CA SER A 188 31.73 30.35 -29.58
C SER A 188 30.53 30.82 -28.76
N SER A 189 30.76 31.92 -28.12
CA SER A 189 29.91 32.80 -27.31
C SER A 189 28.71 33.38 -28.08
N SER A 190 27.58 33.61 -27.40
CA SER A 190 26.91 34.90 -27.44
C SER A 190 25.85 35.03 -26.34
N THR A 191 25.97 36.11 -25.64
CA THR A 191 25.10 36.78 -24.68
C THR A 191 23.76 37.22 -25.30
N SER A 192 22.68 37.14 -24.55
CA SER A 192 21.78 38.29 -24.39
C SER A 192 20.77 38.12 -23.26
N SER A 193 20.71 39.15 -22.51
CA SER A 193 19.89 39.56 -21.41
C SER A 193 18.42 39.81 -21.73
N GLY A 194 17.55 39.71 -20.68
CA GLY A 194 16.19 40.29 -20.63
C GLY A 194 15.31 39.45 -19.76
N GLY A 195 14.99 39.76 -18.56
CA GLY A 195 14.31 40.88 -18.02
C GLY A 195 12.90 40.42 -17.65
N ALA A 196 12.70 39.95 -16.40
CA ALA A 196 11.39 39.58 -15.84
C ALA A 196 10.82 40.77 -15.06
N THR A 197 9.62 41.18 -15.35
CA THR A 197 8.80 42.06 -14.51
C THR A 197 7.58 41.30 -14.00
N TYR A 198 7.50 41.24 -12.70
CA TYR A 198 6.27 40.90 -11.94
C TYR A 198 5.38 42.14 -11.86
N SER A 199 4.07 41.98 -11.97
CA SER A 199 3.09 42.84 -11.32
C SER A 199 1.79 42.11 -11.05
N LYS A 200 1.45 42.20 -9.78
CA LYS A 200 0.19 42.13 -9.04
C LYS A 200 -0.88 41.10 -9.44
#